data_e52ea745c9b141cd323b750ba8fcefea
#
_entry.id   e52ea745c9b141cd323b750ba8fcefea
#
_cell.length_a   1.000
_cell.length_b   1.000
_cell.length_c   1.000
_cell.angle_alpha   90.00
_cell.angle_beta   90.00
_cell.angle_gamma   90.00
#
_symmetry.space_group_name_H-M   'P 1'
#
loop_
_entity.id
_entity.type
_entity.pdbx_description
1 polymer ?
#
loop_
_entity_poly.entity_id
_entity_poly.type
_entity_poly.pdbx_seq_one_letter_code
_entity_poly.pdbx_strand_id
1 'polypeptide(L)'
;MASEDLKKEIHCALENATLGRTLGNFCKTYPARREKSYAGVDFEKTRERIAEVKSYAAEHIDEMIEEFTTNCEARGGHVYHAKSTEDAMEWIRKLVKDKGVKTIVKSKSMASEEIKMNHVLAEDGVLVQETDLGEFIIALEGNTPVHMVMPALHLNKE
;
A
#
# COMPACT_ATOMS: atom_id res chain seq x y z
N MET A 1 11.50 19.26 12.04
CA MET A 1 12.48 18.43 12.77
C MET A 1 11.81 17.11 13.12
N ALA A 2 12.47 15.97 12.91
CA ALA A 2 11.93 14.68 13.33
C ALA A 2 11.73 14.67 14.84
N SER A 3 10.65 14.03 15.32
CA SER A 3 10.39 13.85 16.74
C SER A 3 11.52 13.06 17.42
N GLU A 4 11.70 13.19 18.72
CA GLU A 4 12.69 12.40 19.49
C GLU A 4 12.45 10.89 19.35
N ASP A 5 11.17 10.50 19.27
CA ASP A 5 10.78 9.09 19.08
C ASP A 5 11.22 8.56 17.73
N LEU A 6 11.03 9.31 16.64
CA LEU A 6 11.52 8.91 15.31
C LEU A 6 13.04 8.74 15.27
N LYS A 7 13.79 9.59 15.99
CA LYS A 7 15.25 9.45 16.08
C LYS A 7 15.66 8.16 16.80
N LYS A 8 14.96 7.79 17.87
CA LYS A 8 15.19 6.53 18.59
C LYS A 8 14.88 5.32 17.71
N GLU A 9 13.76 5.34 17.00
CA GLU A 9 13.38 4.27 16.06
C GLU A 9 14.43 4.10 14.96
N ILE A 10 14.90 5.19 14.37
CA ILE A 10 15.98 5.15 13.37
C ILE A 10 17.25 4.54 13.99
N HIS A 11 17.61 4.92 15.21
CA HIS A 11 18.79 4.38 15.88
C HIS A 11 18.69 2.88 16.13
N CYS A 12 17.56 2.43 16.65
CA CYS A 12 17.27 0.99 16.83
C CYS A 12 17.31 0.22 15.50
N ALA A 13 16.77 0.79 14.42
CA ALA A 13 16.82 0.17 13.09
C ALA A 13 18.26 0.05 12.55
N LEU A 14 19.09 1.06 12.76
CA LEU A 14 20.50 1.06 12.35
C LEU A 14 21.34 0.03 13.13
N GLU A 15 21.01 -0.24 14.38
CA GLU A 15 21.66 -1.25 15.21
C GLU A 15 21.17 -2.68 14.97
N ASN A 16 20.06 -2.84 14.23
CA ASN A 16 19.51 -4.15 13.93
C ASN A 16 20.34 -4.89 12.88
N ALA A 17 21.20 -5.81 13.36
CA ALA A 17 22.12 -6.58 12.52
C ALA A 17 21.37 -7.47 11.48
N THR A 18 20.20 -7.99 11.84
CA THR A 18 19.36 -8.81 10.91
C THR A 18 18.82 -7.95 9.78
N LEU A 19 18.24 -6.81 10.09
CA LEU A 19 17.76 -5.86 9.10
C LEU A 19 18.89 -5.38 8.18
N GLY A 20 20.04 -4.99 8.74
CA GLY A 20 21.22 -4.57 7.98
C GLY A 20 21.73 -5.65 7.03
N ARG A 21 21.81 -6.90 7.48
CA ARG A 21 22.22 -8.06 6.66
C ARG A 21 21.23 -8.31 5.52
N THR A 22 19.92 -8.29 5.82
CA THR A 22 18.87 -8.56 4.83
C THR A 22 18.82 -7.47 3.75
N LEU A 23 18.86 -6.21 4.15
CA LEU A 23 18.95 -5.07 3.23
C LEU A 23 20.22 -5.11 2.38
N GLY A 24 21.36 -5.41 3.00
CA GLY A 24 22.65 -5.55 2.30
C GLY A 24 22.62 -6.66 1.25
N ASN A 25 22.03 -7.81 1.55
CA ASN A 25 21.85 -8.91 0.60
C ASN A 25 20.91 -8.52 -0.55
N PHE A 26 19.83 -7.82 -0.25
CA PHE A 26 18.92 -7.29 -1.27
C PHE A 26 19.66 -6.33 -2.20
N CYS A 27 20.35 -5.35 -1.67
CA CYS A 27 21.12 -4.37 -2.45
C CYS A 27 22.17 -5.03 -3.37
N LYS A 28 22.84 -6.08 -2.90
CA LYS A 28 23.82 -6.83 -3.72
C LYS A 28 23.18 -7.58 -4.88
N THR A 29 21.97 -8.13 -4.68
CA THR A 29 21.31 -8.99 -5.69
C THR A 29 20.40 -8.22 -6.63
N TYR A 30 19.91 -7.08 -6.22
CA TYR A 30 18.94 -6.28 -6.97
C TYR A 30 19.44 -5.84 -8.37
N PRO A 31 20.67 -5.31 -8.55
CA PRO A 31 21.14 -4.87 -9.86
C PRO A 31 21.05 -5.96 -10.93
N ALA A 32 21.54 -7.16 -10.63
CA ALA A 32 21.51 -8.28 -11.58
C ALA A 32 20.05 -8.74 -11.87
N ARG A 33 19.18 -8.75 -10.88
CA ARG A 33 17.75 -9.06 -11.08
C ARG A 33 17.06 -8.01 -11.94
N ARG A 34 17.37 -6.74 -11.69
CA ARG A 34 16.84 -5.62 -12.48
C ARG A 34 17.28 -5.73 -13.95
N GLU A 35 18.57 -5.94 -14.21
CA GLU A 35 19.10 -6.12 -15.54
C GLU A 35 18.41 -7.27 -16.30
N LYS A 36 18.25 -8.42 -15.63
CA LYS A 36 17.52 -9.56 -16.19
C LYS A 36 16.05 -9.22 -16.50
N SER A 37 15.38 -8.47 -15.66
CA SER A 37 13.97 -8.08 -15.84
C SER A 37 13.77 -7.12 -17.01
N TYR A 38 14.76 -6.31 -17.30
CA TYR A 38 14.74 -5.38 -18.45
C TYR A 38 15.39 -5.95 -19.72
N ALA A 39 15.86 -7.20 -19.69
CA ALA A 39 16.43 -7.83 -20.89
C ALA A 39 15.40 -7.85 -22.02
N GLY A 40 15.75 -7.26 -23.18
CA GLY A 40 14.88 -7.12 -24.34
C GLY A 40 13.87 -5.97 -24.29
N VAL A 41 13.89 -5.15 -23.23
CA VAL A 41 13.07 -3.94 -23.12
C VAL A 41 13.93 -2.71 -23.41
N ASP A 42 13.48 -1.86 -24.32
CA ASP A 42 14.05 -0.52 -24.48
C ASP A 42 13.62 0.34 -23.28
N PHE A 43 14.52 0.41 -22.30
CA PHE A 43 14.23 1.06 -21.03
C PHE A 43 13.92 2.55 -21.21
N GLU A 44 14.70 3.28 -22.00
CA GLU A 44 14.50 4.72 -22.17
C GLU A 44 13.20 5.02 -22.90
N LYS A 45 12.89 4.32 -23.98
CA LYS A 45 11.61 4.47 -24.68
C LYS A 45 10.42 4.13 -23.77
N THR A 46 10.55 3.09 -22.94
CA THR A 46 9.50 2.72 -21.99
C THR A 46 9.32 3.79 -20.92
N ARG A 47 10.41 4.33 -20.40
CA ARG A 47 10.40 5.42 -19.42
C ARG A 47 9.73 6.67 -19.97
N GLU A 48 10.07 7.07 -21.20
CA GLU A 48 9.45 8.19 -21.90
C GLU A 48 7.95 7.98 -22.07
N ARG A 49 7.55 6.79 -22.53
CA ARG A 49 6.13 6.44 -22.69
C ARG A 49 5.37 6.47 -21.37
N ILE A 50 5.96 5.99 -20.28
CA ILE A 50 5.35 6.07 -18.94
C ILE A 50 5.19 7.53 -18.50
N ALA A 51 6.18 8.38 -18.75
CA ALA A 51 6.09 9.80 -18.42
C ALA A 51 4.95 10.49 -19.20
N GLU A 52 4.84 10.26 -20.50
CA GLU A 52 3.72 10.76 -21.32
C GLU A 52 2.35 10.33 -20.78
N VAL A 53 2.17 9.03 -20.51
CA VAL A 53 0.90 8.50 -20.00
C VAL A 53 0.54 9.08 -18.65
N LYS A 54 1.52 9.25 -17.75
CA LYS A 54 1.29 9.84 -16.43
C LYS A 54 0.99 11.33 -16.51
N SER A 55 1.65 12.06 -17.40
CA SER A 55 1.34 13.48 -17.64
C SER A 55 -0.08 13.65 -18.19
N TYR A 56 -0.43 12.85 -19.19
CA TYR A 56 -1.79 12.83 -19.73
C TYR A 56 -2.84 12.56 -18.64
N ALA A 57 -2.61 11.52 -17.82
CA ALA A 57 -3.53 11.19 -16.76
C ALA A 57 -3.66 12.30 -15.70
N ALA A 58 -2.58 13.01 -15.38
CA ALA A 58 -2.61 14.14 -14.46
C ALA A 58 -3.37 15.35 -15.01
N GLU A 59 -3.25 15.60 -16.32
CA GLU A 59 -3.93 16.69 -17.00
C GLU A 59 -5.42 16.43 -17.23
N HIS A 60 -5.83 15.15 -17.34
CA HIS A 60 -7.20 14.73 -17.67
C HIS A 60 -7.85 13.92 -16.54
N ILE A 61 -7.39 14.11 -15.31
CA ILE A 61 -7.85 13.26 -14.17
C ILE A 61 -9.37 13.36 -13.96
N ASP A 62 -9.95 14.54 -14.07
CA ASP A 62 -11.38 14.74 -13.86
C ASP A 62 -12.22 14.04 -14.93
N GLU A 63 -11.82 14.12 -16.20
CA GLU A 63 -12.47 13.43 -17.31
C GLU A 63 -12.39 11.90 -17.12
N MET A 64 -11.24 11.39 -16.70
CA MET A 64 -11.02 9.95 -16.44
C MET A 64 -11.87 9.46 -15.26
N ILE A 65 -12.04 10.28 -14.22
CA ILE A 65 -12.92 9.98 -13.09
C ILE A 65 -14.38 9.92 -13.52
N GLU A 66 -14.83 10.87 -14.34
CA GLU A 66 -16.19 10.89 -14.88
C GLU A 66 -16.46 9.67 -15.78
N GLU A 67 -15.53 9.35 -16.67
CA GLU A 67 -15.62 8.16 -17.54
C GLU A 67 -15.66 6.87 -16.71
N PHE A 68 -14.79 6.74 -15.71
CA PHE A 68 -14.78 5.59 -14.81
C PHE A 68 -16.08 5.46 -14.06
N THR A 69 -16.59 6.55 -13.48
CA THR A 69 -17.85 6.57 -12.73
C THR A 69 -19.01 6.10 -13.61
N THR A 70 -19.16 6.70 -14.78
CA THR A 70 -20.21 6.38 -15.74
C THR A 70 -20.17 4.89 -16.14
N ASN A 71 -18.99 4.39 -16.49
CA ASN A 71 -18.81 3.00 -16.90
C ASN A 71 -19.02 2.00 -15.77
N CYS A 72 -18.63 2.34 -14.55
CA CYS A 72 -18.83 1.51 -13.36
C CYS A 72 -20.31 1.40 -13.03
N GLU A 73 -21.02 2.51 -12.98
CA GLU A 73 -22.44 2.58 -12.66
C GLU A 73 -23.32 1.90 -13.72
N ALA A 74 -22.99 2.05 -15.00
CA ALA A 74 -23.66 1.37 -16.10
C ALA A 74 -23.57 -0.17 -16.00
N ARG A 75 -22.59 -0.68 -15.24
CA ARG A 75 -22.40 -2.12 -14.97
C ARG A 75 -22.94 -2.56 -13.59
N GLY A 76 -23.69 -1.70 -12.91
CA GLY A 76 -24.28 -1.96 -11.61
C GLY A 76 -23.32 -1.80 -10.43
N GLY A 77 -22.16 -1.19 -10.64
CA GLY A 77 -21.26 -0.76 -9.57
C GLY A 77 -21.75 0.52 -8.89
N HIS A 78 -21.11 0.88 -7.80
CA HIS A 78 -21.34 2.15 -7.11
C HIS A 78 -19.99 2.86 -6.92
N VAL A 79 -19.97 4.15 -7.24
CA VAL A 79 -18.77 4.98 -7.07
C VAL A 79 -19.09 6.06 -6.03
N TYR A 80 -18.22 6.20 -5.04
CA TYR A 80 -18.32 7.26 -4.05
C TYR A 80 -17.07 8.16 -4.12
N HIS A 81 -17.28 9.43 -4.37
CA HIS A 81 -16.22 10.42 -4.45
C HIS A 81 -16.01 11.07 -3.08
N ALA A 82 -15.11 10.50 -2.29
CA ALA A 82 -14.76 11.06 -0.99
C ALA A 82 -13.98 12.38 -1.13
N LYS A 83 -14.33 13.34 -0.29
CA LYS A 83 -13.72 14.68 -0.28
C LYS A 83 -12.54 14.80 0.69
N SER A 84 -12.44 13.87 1.63
CA SER A 84 -11.38 13.79 2.63
C SER A 84 -11.21 12.37 3.13
N THR A 85 -10.16 12.13 3.90
CA THR A 85 -9.94 10.86 4.62
C THR A 85 -11.09 10.52 5.54
N GLU A 86 -11.59 11.49 6.28
CA GLU A 86 -12.69 11.36 7.24
C GLU A 86 -13.98 10.97 6.52
N ASP A 87 -14.29 11.65 5.43
CA ASP A 87 -15.45 11.36 4.58
C ASP A 87 -15.40 9.93 3.98
N ALA A 88 -14.24 9.52 3.49
CA ALA A 88 -14.02 8.16 3.01
C ALA A 88 -14.27 7.11 4.12
N MET A 89 -13.73 7.35 5.30
CA MET A 89 -13.87 6.43 6.43
C MET A 89 -15.29 6.40 6.98
N GLU A 90 -15.98 7.53 7.04
CA GLU A 90 -17.38 7.58 7.47
C GLU A 90 -18.27 6.78 6.52
N TRP A 91 -18.07 6.91 5.21
CA TRP A 91 -18.80 6.15 4.21
C TRP A 91 -18.52 4.63 4.35
N ILE A 92 -17.26 4.23 4.51
CA ILE A 92 -16.87 2.83 4.70
C ILE A 92 -17.49 2.27 6.00
N ARG A 93 -17.41 2.99 7.11
CA ARG A 93 -18.01 2.59 8.39
C ARG A 93 -19.51 2.39 8.26
N LYS A 94 -20.18 3.30 7.58
CA LYS A 94 -21.62 3.20 7.30
C LYS A 94 -21.93 1.94 6.51
N LEU A 95 -21.21 1.69 5.42
CA LEU A 95 -21.39 0.49 4.58
C LEU A 95 -21.18 -0.80 5.38
N VAL A 96 -20.12 -0.87 6.16
CA VAL A 96 -19.78 -2.00 7.04
C VAL A 96 -20.91 -2.28 8.04
N LYS A 97 -21.41 -1.23 8.68
CA LYS A 97 -22.52 -1.30 9.65
C LYS A 97 -23.82 -1.74 8.99
N ASP A 98 -24.21 -1.12 7.88
CA ASP A 98 -25.45 -1.39 7.16
C ASP A 98 -25.50 -2.83 6.62
N LYS A 99 -24.35 -3.39 6.26
CA LYS A 99 -24.21 -4.78 5.79
C LYS A 99 -23.92 -5.79 6.91
N GLY A 100 -23.73 -5.36 8.14
CA GLY A 100 -23.41 -6.22 9.27
C GLY A 100 -22.06 -6.96 9.11
N VAL A 101 -21.10 -6.34 8.42
CA VAL A 101 -19.80 -6.94 8.12
C VAL A 101 -18.98 -7.12 9.40
N LYS A 102 -18.41 -8.31 9.59
CA LYS A 102 -17.50 -8.65 10.70
C LYS A 102 -16.06 -8.83 10.27
N THR A 103 -15.86 -9.19 9.01
CA THR A 103 -14.53 -9.44 8.46
C THR A 103 -14.43 -8.84 7.06
N ILE A 104 -13.35 -8.14 6.81
CA ILE A 104 -12.97 -7.62 5.50
C ILE A 104 -11.67 -8.30 5.08
N VAL A 105 -11.64 -8.76 3.85
CA VAL A 105 -10.44 -9.32 3.22
C VAL A 105 -10.03 -8.39 2.10
N LYS A 106 -8.78 -7.97 2.09
CA LYS A 106 -8.27 -7.05 1.06
C LYS A 106 -6.87 -7.42 0.60
N SER A 107 -6.54 -7.06 -0.63
CA SER A 107 -5.16 -7.03 -1.10
C SER A 107 -4.46 -5.78 -0.58
N LYS A 108 -3.13 -5.75 -0.71
CA LYS A 108 -2.33 -4.58 -0.35
C LYS A 108 -2.79 -3.34 -1.12
N SER A 109 -3.12 -2.29 -0.37
CA SER A 109 -3.56 -1.00 -0.91
C SER A 109 -2.91 0.13 -0.12
N MET A 110 -2.05 0.90 -0.78
CA MET A 110 -1.41 2.06 -0.15
C MET A 110 -2.44 3.14 0.24
N ALA A 111 -3.48 3.32 -0.57
CA ALA A 111 -4.56 4.26 -0.22
C ALA A 111 -5.27 3.87 1.07
N SER A 112 -5.54 2.57 1.29
CA SER A 112 -6.17 2.12 2.55
C SER A 112 -5.23 2.24 3.75
N GLU A 113 -3.91 2.16 3.57
CA GLU A 113 -2.91 2.43 4.60
C GLU A 113 -2.87 3.93 4.96
N GLU A 114 -2.87 4.82 3.97
CA GLU A 114 -2.88 6.27 4.17
C GLU A 114 -4.08 6.74 4.99
N ILE A 115 -5.27 6.19 4.73
CA ILE A 115 -6.49 6.51 5.49
C ILE A 115 -6.60 5.70 6.80
N LYS A 116 -5.61 4.88 7.15
CA LYS A 116 -5.56 4.02 8.35
C LYS A 116 -6.79 3.11 8.49
N MET A 117 -7.30 2.59 7.37
CA MET A 117 -8.56 1.84 7.31
C MET A 117 -8.57 0.65 8.27
N ASN A 118 -7.50 -0.15 8.32
CA ASN A 118 -7.40 -1.32 9.18
C ASN A 118 -7.55 -0.94 10.66
N HIS A 119 -6.83 0.11 11.08
CA HIS A 119 -6.83 0.58 12.46
C HIS A 119 -8.21 1.11 12.88
N VAL A 120 -8.78 1.97 12.05
CA VAL A 120 -10.08 2.60 12.34
C VAL A 120 -11.21 1.56 12.39
N LEU A 121 -11.22 0.57 11.51
CA LEU A 121 -12.24 -0.48 11.52
C LEU A 121 -12.03 -1.52 12.63
N ALA A 122 -10.80 -1.73 13.07
CA ALA A 122 -10.52 -2.58 14.24
C ALA A 122 -11.11 -1.99 15.53
N GLU A 123 -11.09 -0.65 15.69
CA GLU A 123 -11.77 0.04 16.81
C GLU A 123 -13.29 -0.21 16.82
N ASP A 124 -13.89 -0.40 15.63
CA ASP A 124 -15.31 -0.74 15.47
C ASP A 124 -15.59 -2.26 15.60
N GLY A 125 -14.58 -3.06 15.95
CA GLY A 125 -14.69 -4.51 16.11
C GLY A 125 -14.76 -5.30 14.80
N VAL A 126 -14.30 -4.73 13.71
CA VAL A 126 -14.23 -5.38 12.39
C VAL A 126 -12.82 -5.91 12.15
N LEU A 127 -12.72 -7.20 11.85
CA LEU A 127 -11.43 -7.81 11.45
C LEU A 127 -11.10 -7.42 10.00
N VAL A 128 -10.01 -6.73 9.79
CA VAL A 128 -9.49 -6.45 8.44
C VAL A 128 -8.25 -7.30 8.19
N GLN A 129 -8.32 -8.20 7.23
CA GLN A 129 -7.28 -9.16 6.92
C GLN A 129 -6.65 -8.88 5.55
N GLU A 130 -5.33 -8.65 5.56
CA GLU A 130 -4.55 -8.60 4.33
C GLU A 130 -4.35 -10.00 3.74
N THR A 131 -4.37 -10.13 2.41
CA THR A 131 -4.13 -11.40 1.71
C THR A 131 -2.71 -11.54 1.18
N ASP A 132 -1.91 -10.48 1.22
CA ASP A 132 -0.48 -10.54 0.95
C ASP A 132 0.25 -11.25 2.10
N LEU A 133 1.15 -12.18 1.76
CA LEU A 133 1.85 -13.00 2.77
C LEU A 133 2.68 -12.15 3.73
N GLY A 134 3.36 -11.12 3.24
CA GLY A 134 4.20 -10.26 4.06
C GLY A 134 3.38 -9.46 5.07
N GLU A 135 2.27 -8.88 4.63
CA GLU A 135 1.34 -8.14 5.50
C GLU A 135 0.63 -9.09 6.49
N PHE A 136 0.29 -10.30 6.04
CA PHE A 136 -0.30 -11.31 6.93
C PHE A 136 0.65 -11.69 8.07
N ILE A 137 1.93 -11.90 7.77
CA ILE A 137 2.97 -12.20 8.78
C ILE A 137 3.10 -11.03 9.76
N ILE A 138 3.15 -9.80 9.27
CA ILE A 138 3.23 -8.58 10.09
C ILE A 138 2.00 -8.46 11.00
N ALA A 139 0.81 -8.72 10.48
CA ALA A 139 -0.42 -8.68 11.27
C ALA A 139 -0.44 -9.74 12.38
N LEU A 140 0.06 -10.95 12.12
CA LEU A 140 0.19 -12.00 13.12
C LEU A 140 1.18 -11.64 14.24
N GLU A 141 2.27 -10.96 13.90
CA GLU A 141 3.29 -10.51 14.85
C GLU A 141 2.87 -9.26 15.64
N GLY A 142 1.78 -8.59 15.22
CA GLY A 142 1.34 -7.34 15.84
C GLY A 142 2.28 -6.16 15.57
N ASN A 143 3.08 -6.25 14.52
CA ASN A 143 4.11 -5.28 14.13
C ASN A 143 3.63 -4.34 13.03
N THR A 144 4.45 -3.33 12.73
CA THR A 144 4.28 -2.44 11.58
C THR A 144 5.25 -2.81 10.46
N PRO A 145 4.85 -2.66 9.19
CA PRO A 145 5.74 -2.93 8.07
C PRO A 145 6.93 -1.97 8.05
N VAL A 146 8.14 -2.50 7.86
CA VAL A 146 9.38 -1.70 7.77
C VAL A 146 9.75 -1.36 6.33
N HIS A 147 9.08 -1.94 5.35
CA HIS A 147 9.33 -1.72 3.94
C HIS A 147 8.05 -1.85 3.12
N MET A 148 7.83 -0.92 2.20
CA MET A 148 6.60 -0.84 1.40
C MET A 148 6.35 -2.10 0.55
N VAL A 149 7.40 -2.67 -0.06
CA VAL A 149 7.29 -3.83 -0.97
C VAL A 149 7.57 -5.15 -0.26
N MET A 150 8.40 -5.13 0.79
CA MET A 150 8.81 -6.29 1.57
C MET A 150 8.56 -6.02 3.06
N PRO A 151 7.30 -6.00 3.50
CA PRO A 151 6.93 -5.52 4.84
C PRO A 151 7.58 -6.32 5.97
N ALA A 152 7.75 -7.63 5.80
CA ALA A 152 8.32 -8.55 6.78
C ALA A 152 9.85 -8.72 6.67
N LEU A 153 10.57 -7.79 6.01
CA LEU A 153 12.00 -7.89 5.75
C LEU A 153 12.87 -8.00 7.02
N HIS A 154 12.39 -7.49 8.14
CA HIS A 154 13.06 -7.49 9.44
C HIS A 154 12.83 -8.78 10.23
N LEU A 155 11.92 -9.63 9.80
CA LEU A 155 11.62 -10.90 10.46
C LEU A 155 12.47 -12.05 9.89
N ASN A 156 12.78 -13.01 10.74
CA ASN A 156 13.46 -14.25 10.38
C ASN A 156 12.74 -15.46 11.02
N LYS A 157 13.26 -16.66 10.83
CA LYS A 157 12.65 -17.91 11.35
C LYS A 157 13.03 -18.23 12.80
N GLU A 158 13.89 -17.43 13.41
CA GLU A 158 14.41 -17.67 14.76
C GLU A 158 13.62 -16.91 15.82
#